data_2f679380891fd41bdc92f17a734d7fa4
#
_entry.id   2f679380891fd41bdc92f17a734d7fa4
#
_cell.length_a   1.000
_cell.length_b   1.000
_cell.length_c   1.000
_cell.angle_alpha   90.00
_cell.angle_beta   90.00
_cell.angle_gamma   90.00
#
_symmetry.space_group_name_H-M   'P 1'
#
loop_
_entity.id
_entity.type
_entity.pdbx_description
1 polymer ?
#
loop_
_entity_poly.entity_id
_entity_poly.type
_entity_poly.pdbx_seq_one_letter_code
_entity_poly.pdbx_strand_id
1 'polypeptide(L)'
;MSIKKADSAGFCFGVNRAINIVNELLEKGIKVATLGPIIHNMEMVHELEERGCTPVKAVDELTDDTTLVIRSHGVEKSVIDSLVKRGINFEDATCPFVKKIHKIVSNTSPENDVVLIAGNKNHPEVCGIIGHCASDCYTFNNEAELDDLLPNILKENNKQVQIVAQTTFDTQEWKKCVKKIKKLCTCLLYTSPSPRDS
;
A
#
# COMPACT_ATOMS: atom_id res chain seq x y z
N MET A 1 -11.12 -38.50 10.20
CA MET A 1 -10.57 -37.47 9.26
C MET A 1 -9.43 -36.78 9.97
N SER A 2 -8.21 -36.79 9.43
CA SER A 2 -7.09 -36.02 10.01
C SER A 2 -6.95 -34.71 9.23
N ILE A 3 -7.00 -33.58 9.93
CA ILE A 3 -6.74 -32.25 9.35
C ILE A 3 -5.24 -31.98 9.54
N LYS A 4 -4.52 -31.70 8.43
CA LYS A 4 -3.13 -31.24 8.49
C LYS A 4 -3.10 -29.74 8.20
N LYS A 5 -2.55 -28.95 9.13
CA LYS A 5 -2.26 -27.54 8.91
C LYS A 5 -0.94 -27.43 8.12
N ALA A 6 -0.91 -26.62 7.07
CA ALA A 6 0.33 -26.34 6.33
C ALA A 6 1.31 -25.55 7.21
N ASP A 7 2.60 -25.83 7.13
CA ASP A 7 3.63 -25.15 7.91
C ASP A 7 3.68 -23.63 7.60
N SER A 8 3.30 -23.25 6.39
CA SER A 8 3.20 -21.85 5.93
C SER A 8 1.84 -21.20 6.20
N ALA A 9 0.92 -21.90 6.92
CA ALA A 9 -0.41 -21.34 7.23
C ALA A 9 -0.29 -20.21 8.26
N GLY A 10 -0.80 -19.04 7.92
CA GLY A 10 -0.80 -17.85 8.79
C GLY A 10 -0.79 -16.56 8.00
N PHE A 11 -0.62 -15.46 8.71
CA PHE A 11 -0.49 -14.14 8.12
C PHE A 11 0.89 -13.97 7.48
N CYS A 12 0.97 -13.16 6.43
CA CYS A 12 2.25 -12.79 5.83
C CYS A 12 3.08 -11.93 6.80
N PHE A 13 4.37 -11.80 6.50
CA PHE A 13 5.30 -11.00 7.31
C PHE A 13 4.80 -9.58 7.61
N GLY A 14 4.25 -8.87 6.61
CA GLY A 14 3.77 -7.49 6.79
C GLY A 14 2.58 -7.39 7.74
N VAL A 15 1.64 -8.34 7.65
CA VAL A 15 0.48 -8.43 8.55
C VAL A 15 0.90 -8.81 9.96
N ASN A 16 1.75 -9.84 10.13
CA ASN A 16 2.26 -10.22 11.45
C ASN A 16 2.99 -9.06 12.13
N ARG A 17 3.82 -8.32 11.39
CA ARG A 17 4.52 -7.15 11.91
C ARG A 17 3.54 -6.09 12.42
N ALA A 18 2.46 -5.81 11.68
CA ALA A 18 1.47 -4.82 12.10
C ALA A 18 0.72 -5.23 13.37
N ILE A 19 0.33 -6.51 13.48
CA ILE A 19 -0.31 -7.06 14.67
C ILE A 19 0.63 -7.00 15.88
N ASN A 20 1.90 -7.36 15.71
CA ASN A 20 2.89 -7.34 16.79
C ASN A 20 3.11 -5.91 17.33
N ILE A 21 3.19 -4.91 16.46
CA ILE A 21 3.30 -3.50 16.89
C ILE A 21 2.11 -3.10 17.76
N VAL A 22 0.87 -3.43 17.36
CA VAL A 22 -0.33 -3.15 18.15
C VAL A 22 -0.25 -3.85 19.50
N ASN A 23 0.09 -5.15 19.50
CA ASN A 23 0.20 -5.94 20.73
C ASN A 23 1.22 -5.36 21.71
N GLU A 24 2.42 -5.00 21.23
CA GLU A 24 3.48 -4.42 22.07
C GLU A 24 3.06 -3.08 22.70
N LEU A 25 2.29 -2.26 21.98
CA LEU A 25 1.77 -1.00 22.52
C LEU A 25 0.70 -1.24 23.57
N LEU A 26 -0.24 -2.16 23.31
CA LEU A 26 -1.29 -2.52 24.27
C LEU A 26 -0.71 -3.14 25.57
N GLU A 27 0.32 -3.99 25.45
CA GLU A 27 1.02 -4.57 26.61
C GLU A 27 1.73 -3.52 27.47
N LYS A 28 2.15 -2.41 26.87
CA LYS A 28 2.72 -1.26 27.58
C LYS A 28 1.65 -0.34 28.19
N GLY A 29 0.36 -0.67 28.05
CA GLY A 29 -0.75 0.15 28.54
C GLY A 29 -0.99 1.43 27.73
N ILE A 30 -0.47 1.51 26.48
CA ILE A 30 -0.65 2.67 25.60
C ILE A 30 -2.03 2.54 24.94
N LYS A 31 -2.78 3.64 24.88
CA LYS A 31 -4.00 3.71 24.08
C LYS A 31 -3.66 3.67 22.60
N VAL A 32 -4.19 2.68 21.90
CA VAL A 32 -3.89 2.44 20.49
C VAL A 32 -5.12 2.69 19.63
N ALA A 33 -4.94 3.42 18.55
CA ALA A 33 -5.93 3.51 17.48
C ALA A 33 -5.34 3.06 16.13
N THR A 34 -6.21 2.66 15.21
CA THR A 34 -5.82 2.36 13.81
C THR A 34 -6.72 3.12 12.86
N LEU A 35 -6.18 3.60 11.73
CA LEU A 35 -6.98 4.28 10.72
C LEU A 35 -7.68 3.23 9.85
N GLY A 36 -8.92 2.89 10.23
CA GLY A 36 -9.65 1.73 9.75
C GLY A 36 -9.07 0.41 10.27
N PRO A 37 -9.57 -0.74 9.82
CA PRO A 37 -9.09 -2.05 10.26
C PRO A 37 -7.60 -2.23 9.97
N ILE A 38 -6.84 -2.72 10.95
CA ILE A 38 -5.39 -2.93 10.80
C ILE A 38 -5.05 -3.95 9.70
N ILE A 39 -5.95 -4.92 9.51
CA ILE A 39 -5.89 -5.98 8.49
C ILE A 39 -7.30 -6.35 8.02
N HIS A 40 -7.41 -7.16 6.96
CA HIS A 40 -8.70 -7.61 6.42
C HIS A 40 -9.28 -8.88 7.11
N ASN A 41 -8.79 -9.24 8.30
CA ASN A 41 -9.34 -10.35 9.08
C ASN A 41 -10.15 -9.81 10.25
N MET A 42 -11.47 -9.91 10.17
CA MET A 42 -12.39 -9.34 11.16
C MET A 42 -12.29 -10.00 12.53
N GLU A 43 -11.98 -11.29 12.59
CA GLU A 43 -11.82 -12.03 13.83
C GLU A 43 -10.63 -11.47 14.64
N MET A 44 -9.49 -11.27 13.98
CA MET A 44 -8.32 -10.63 14.59
C MET A 44 -8.57 -9.16 14.94
N VAL A 45 -9.33 -8.43 14.11
CA VAL A 45 -9.69 -7.03 14.42
C VAL A 45 -10.52 -6.96 15.70
N HIS A 46 -11.54 -7.82 15.86
CA HIS A 46 -12.31 -7.90 17.11
C HIS A 46 -11.47 -8.28 18.32
N GLU A 47 -10.55 -9.24 18.20
CA GLU A 47 -9.63 -9.60 19.28
C GLU A 47 -8.81 -8.38 19.73
N LEU A 48 -8.30 -7.58 18.79
CA LEU A 48 -7.54 -6.37 19.12
C LEU A 48 -8.43 -5.27 19.73
N GLU A 49 -9.67 -5.14 19.26
CA GLU A 49 -10.66 -4.20 19.82
C GLU A 49 -11.01 -4.56 21.28
N GLU A 50 -11.25 -5.84 21.58
CA GLU A 50 -11.47 -6.32 22.95
C GLU A 50 -10.29 -6.03 23.88
N ARG A 51 -9.07 -5.98 23.33
CA ARG A 51 -7.85 -5.63 24.04
C ARG A 51 -7.56 -4.13 24.12
N GLY A 52 -8.44 -3.28 23.55
CA GLY A 52 -8.38 -1.83 23.68
C GLY A 52 -7.83 -1.09 22.45
N CYS A 53 -7.62 -1.76 21.30
CA CYS A 53 -7.30 -1.10 20.05
C CYS A 53 -8.56 -0.55 19.41
N THR A 54 -8.63 0.76 19.13
CA THR A 54 -9.83 1.40 18.58
C THR A 54 -9.62 1.77 17.11
N PRO A 55 -10.35 1.18 16.15
CA PRO A 55 -10.34 1.67 14.78
C PRO A 55 -11.08 3.00 14.67
N VAL A 56 -10.43 4.01 14.08
CA VAL A 56 -11.00 5.32 13.77
C VAL A 56 -11.15 5.50 12.27
N LYS A 57 -12.07 6.36 11.84
CA LYS A 57 -12.30 6.65 10.42
C LYS A 57 -11.44 7.80 9.91
N ALA A 58 -11.12 8.74 10.78
CA ALA A 58 -10.35 9.93 10.44
C ALA A 58 -9.37 10.29 11.58
N VAL A 59 -8.31 11.01 11.22
CA VAL A 59 -7.30 11.50 12.17
C VAL A 59 -7.91 12.45 13.19
N ASP A 60 -9.01 13.11 12.86
CA ASP A 60 -9.70 14.06 13.75
C ASP A 60 -10.44 13.39 14.95
N GLU A 61 -10.63 12.08 14.88
CA GLU A 61 -11.21 11.30 15.98
C GLU A 61 -10.16 10.92 17.05
N LEU A 62 -8.87 11.18 16.79
CA LEU A 62 -7.79 10.84 17.73
C LEU A 62 -7.72 11.84 18.88
N THR A 63 -7.44 11.32 20.07
CA THR A 63 -7.12 12.11 21.27
C THR A 63 -5.61 12.21 21.45
N ASP A 64 -5.13 13.26 22.15
CA ASP A 64 -3.70 13.53 22.30
C ASP A 64 -2.92 12.43 23.04
N ASP A 65 -3.62 11.60 23.82
CA ASP A 65 -3.04 10.48 24.57
C ASP A 65 -3.06 9.14 23.79
N THR A 66 -3.49 9.17 22.53
CA THR A 66 -3.61 7.97 21.70
C THR A 66 -2.44 7.87 20.71
N THR A 67 -1.85 6.70 20.61
CA THR A 67 -0.88 6.37 19.56
C THR A 67 -1.60 5.72 18.38
N LEU A 68 -1.47 6.33 17.19
CA LEU A 68 -2.01 5.76 15.97
C LEU A 68 -1.05 4.72 15.39
N VAL A 69 -1.56 3.55 15.03
CA VAL A 69 -0.80 2.58 14.23
C VAL A 69 -1.28 2.63 12.77
N ILE A 70 -0.36 3.02 11.88
CA ILE A 70 -0.62 2.99 10.43
C ILE A 70 -0.62 1.52 9.97
N ARG A 71 -1.70 1.11 9.34
CA ARG A 71 -1.93 -0.27 8.88
C ARG A 71 -0.89 -0.75 7.85
N SER A 72 -0.82 -2.07 7.64
CA SER A 72 0.14 -2.71 6.72
C SER A 72 0.06 -2.22 5.26
N HIS A 73 -1.10 -1.75 4.81
CA HIS A 73 -1.31 -1.20 3.46
C HIS A 73 -0.72 0.21 3.27
N GLY A 74 -0.30 0.85 4.36
CA GLY A 74 0.09 2.26 4.33
C GLY A 74 -1.08 3.23 4.25
N VAL A 75 -0.75 4.49 4.19
CA VAL A 75 -1.67 5.62 4.01
C VAL A 75 -1.07 6.62 3.04
N GLU A 76 -1.86 7.57 2.57
CA GLU A 76 -1.40 8.69 1.76
C GLU A 76 -0.39 9.56 2.52
N LYS A 77 0.52 10.20 1.80
CA LYS A 77 1.50 11.12 2.38
C LYS A 77 0.85 12.26 3.16
N SER A 78 -0.26 12.79 2.68
CA SER A 78 -1.06 13.84 3.32
C SER A 78 -1.51 13.47 4.75
N VAL A 79 -1.83 12.19 4.98
CA VAL A 79 -2.19 11.69 6.32
C VAL A 79 -0.98 11.75 7.25
N ILE A 80 0.18 11.28 6.78
CA ILE A 80 1.42 11.32 7.57
C ILE A 80 1.79 12.77 7.90
N ASP A 81 1.74 13.66 6.91
CA ASP A 81 2.04 15.09 7.08
C ASP A 81 1.08 15.74 8.11
N SER A 82 -0.21 15.34 8.10
CA SER A 82 -1.20 15.79 9.08
C SER A 82 -0.89 15.31 10.50
N LEU A 83 -0.50 14.04 10.67
CA LEU A 83 -0.10 13.49 11.97
C LEU A 83 1.09 14.24 12.55
N VAL A 84 2.13 14.46 11.73
CA VAL A 84 3.34 15.20 12.12
C VAL A 84 2.98 16.65 12.51
N LYS A 85 2.18 17.34 11.68
CA LYS A 85 1.77 18.74 11.94
C LYS A 85 0.99 18.89 13.22
N ARG A 86 0.17 17.90 13.58
CA ARG A 86 -0.63 17.90 14.81
C ARG A 86 0.11 17.38 16.03
N GLY A 87 1.34 16.89 15.88
CA GLY A 87 2.11 16.29 16.98
C GLY A 87 1.53 14.99 17.53
N ILE A 88 0.73 14.27 16.71
CA ILE A 88 0.13 13.00 17.11
C ILE A 88 1.19 11.91 17.07
N ASN A 89 1.30 11.14 18.16
CA ASN A 89 2.18 9.98 18.21
C ASN A 89 1.66 8.89 17.26
N PHE A 90 2.54 8.34 16.41
CA PHE A 90 2.17 7.23 15.56
C PHE A 90 3.30 6.24 15.33
N GLU A 91 2.92 4.98 15.12
CA GLU A 91 3.81 3.89 14.69
C GLU A 91 3.45 3.48 13.26
N ASP A 92 4.44 3.45 12.39
CA ASP A 92 4.23 3.10 10.99
C ASP A 92 4.44 1.60 10.76
N ALA A 93 3.32 0.85 10.78
CA ALA A 93 3.30 -0.58 10.49
C ALA A 93 3.18 -0.90 8.99
N THR A 94 3.29 0.08 8.09
CA THR A 94 3.29 -0.15 6.64
C THR A 94 4.29 -1.25 6.27
N CYS A 95 3.84 -2.21 5.48
CA CYS A 95 4.69 -3.30 5.00
C CYS A 95 5.92 -2.75 4.26
N PRO A 96 7.14 -3.25 4.54
CA PRO A 96 8.36 -2.77 3.88
C PRO A 96 8.31 -2.81 2.35
N PHE A 97 7.58 -3.76 1.77
CA PHE A 97 7.38 -3.85 0.32
C PHE A 97 6.52 -2.69 -0.20
N VAL A 98 5.45 -2.34 0.52
CA VAL A 98 4.63 -1.16 0.21
C VAL A 98 5.43 0.13 0.40
N LYS A 99 6.21 0.26 1.49
CA LYS A 99 7.12 1.40 1.68
C LYS A 99 8.12 1.57 0.53
N LYS A 100 8.62 0.47 -0.01
CA LYS A 100 9.52 0.51 -1.18
C LYS A 100 8.81 1.10 -2.40
N ILE A 101 7.54 0.71 -2.63
CA ILE A 101 6.73 1.28 -3.72
C ILE A 101 6.48 2.78 -3.49
N HIS A 102 6.07 3.18 -2.27
CA HIS A 102 5.90 4.59 -1.91
C HIS A 102 7.16 5.41 -2.20
N LYS A 103 8.35 4.90 -1.81
CA LYS A 103 9.63 5.55 -2.08
C LYS A 103 9.92 5.68 -3.59
N ILE A 104 9.59 4.68 -4.39
CA ILE A 104 9.79 4.72 -5.84
C ILE A 104 8.94 5.83 -6.44
N VAL A 105 7.63 5.84 -6.16
CA VAL A 105 6.70 6.80 -6.76
C VAL A 105 6.89 8.23 -6.24
N SER A 106 7.40 8.39 -5.03
CA SER A 106 7.72 9.72 -4.48
C SER A 106 9.01 10.34 -5.03
N ASN A 107 9.86 9.54 -5.67
CA ASN A 107 11.10 9.98 -6.30
C ASN A 107 10.94 10.30 -7.79
N THR A 108 9.72 10.25 -8.33
CA THR A 108 9.44 10.59 -9.73
C THR A 108 9.48 12.09 -9.97
N SER A 109 9.86 12.49 -11.18
CA SER A 109 9.88 13.89 -11.61
C SER A 109 8.55 14.25 -12.29
N PRO A 110 7.79 15.25 -11.82
CA PRO A 110 6.53 15.66 -12.44
C PRO A 110 6.64 16.02 -13.93
N GLU A 111 7.80 16.52 -14.33
CA GLU A 111 8.05 16.97 -15.70
C GLU A 111 8.47 15.82 -16.62
N ASN A 112 9.20 14.83 -16.08
CA ASN A 112 9.87 13.80 -16.87
C ASN A 112 9.27 12.41 -16.72
N ASP A 113 8.44 12.18 -15.70
CA ASP A 113 7.93 10.85 -15.39
C ASP A 113 6.41 10.79 -15.40
N VAL A 114 5.88 9.60 -15.69
CA VAL A 114 4.50 9.20 -15.47
C VAL A 114 4.48 7.85 -14.78
N VAL A 115 3.61 7.68 -13.78
CA VAL A 115 3.50 6.44 -13.02
C VAL A 115 2.27 5.64 -13.46
N LEU A 116 2.47 4.37 -13.79
CA LEU A 116 1.41 3.41 -14.01
C LEU A 116 1.30 2.47 -12.81
N ILE A 117 0.12 2.37 -12.23
CA ILE A 117 -0.15 1.59 -11.03
C ILE A 117 -1.08 0.43 -11.41
N ALA A 118 -0.57 -0.78 -11.43
CA ALA A 118 -1.37 -1.98 -11.61
C ALA A 118 -2.08 -2.33 -10.29
N GLY A 119 -3.39 -2.17 -10.23
CA GLY A 119 -4.18 -2.42 -9.03
C GLY A 119 -5.51 -1.69 -9.00
N ASN A 120 -6.38 -2.10 -8.09
CA ASN A 120 -7.69 -1.48 -7.92
C ASN A 120 -7.55 -0.10 -7.26
N LYS A 121 -7.96 0.97 -7.98
CA LYS A 121 -7.87 2.36 -7.51
C LYS A 121 -8.54 2.63 -6.16
N ASN A 122 -9.54 1.83 -5.79
CA ASN A 122 -10.26 1.97 -4.52
C ASN A 122 -9.64 1.12 -3.38
N HIS A 123 -8.63 0.32 -3.67
CA HIS A 123 -7.96 -0.47 -2.65
C HIS A 123 -7.06 0.42 -1.78
N PRO A 124 -7.07 0.27 -0.44
CA PRO A 124 -6.29 1.11 0.47
C PRO A 124 -4.80 1.23 0.14
N GLU A 125 -4.16 0.14 -0.30
CA GLU A 125 -2.76 0.16 -0.71
C GLU A 125 -2.55 1.04 -1.95
N VAL A 126 -3.44 0.94 -2.94
CA VAL A 126 -3.35 1.74 -4.18
C VAL A 126 -3.61 3.22 -3.88
N CYS A 127 -4.60 3.54 -3.03
CA CYS A 127 -4.81 4.92 -2.54
C CYS A 127 -3.54 5.47 -1.88
N GLY A 128 -2.89 4.67 -1.03
CA GLY A 128 -1.61 5.04 -0.43
C GLY A 128 -0.53 5.32 -1.49
N ILE A 129 -0.38 4.45 -2.49
CA ILE A 129 0.58 4.63 -3.59
C ILE A 129 0.29 5.93 -4.35
N ILE A 130 -0.97 6.17 -4.74
CA ILE A 130 -1.41 7.39 -5.44
C ILE A 130 -1.03 8.63 -4.62
N GLY A 131 -1.34 8.63 -3.31
CA GLY A 131 -1.04 9.75 -2.41
C GLY A 131 0.46 10.00 -2.16
N HIS A 132 1.33 9.10 -2.58
CA HIS A 132 2.78 9.27 -2.58
C HIS A 132 3.38 9.64 -3.93
N CYS A 133 2.62 9.58 -5.03
CA CYS A 133 3.14 9.94 -6.35
C CYS A 133 3.53 11.42 -6.40
N ALA A 134 4.75 11.69 -6.87
CA ALA A 134 5.21 13.06 -7.12
C ALA A 134 4.84 13.54 -8.54
N SER A 135 4.64 12.60 -9.49
CA SER A 135 4.24 12.86 -10.86
C SER A 135 2.82 12.36 -11.16
N ASP A 136 2.31 12.66 -12.34
CA ASP A 136 1.02 12.14 -12.80
C ASP A 136 0.99 10.62 -12.72
N CYS A 137 -0.12 10.07 -12.22
CA CYS A 137 -0.27 8.64 -12.08
C CYS A 137 -1.62 8.14 -12.60
N TYR A 138 -1.62 6.95 -13.16
CA TYR A 138 -2.79 6.27 -13.72
C TYR A 138 -2.88 4.86 -13.19
N THR A 139 -4.09 4.40 -12.89
CA THR A 139 -4.35 3.05 -12.38
C THR A 139 -5.02 2.18 -13.44
N PHE A 140 -4.72 0.89 -13.43
CA PHE A 140 -5.37 -0.11 -14.27
C PHE A 140 -5.44 -1.46 -13.56
N ASN A 141 -6.48 -2.25 -13.83
CA ASN A 141 -6.69 -3.56 -13.22
C ASN A 141 -6.30 -4.74 -14.13
N ASN A 142 -6.19 -4.51 -15.42
CA ASN A 142 -5.93 -5.55 -16.42
C ASN A 142 -5.34 -4.98 -17.71
N GLU A 143 -4.96 -5.86 -18.63
CA GLU A 143 -4.36 -5.46 -19.91
C GLU A 143 -5.31 -4.60 -20.78
N ALA A 144 -6.62 -4.82 -20.73
CA ALA A 144 -7.57 -4.03 -21.52
C ALA A 144 -7.65 -2.57 -21.03
N GLU A 145 -7.76 -2.37 -19.70
CA GLU A 145 -7.73 -1.01 -19.12
C GLU A 145 -6.39 -0.30 -19.41
N LEU A 146 -5.29 -1.04 -19.42
CA LEU A 146 -3.98 -0.50 -19.81
C LEU A 146 -3.99 -0.03 -21.27
N ASP A 147 -4.61 -0.80 -22.20
CA ASP A 147 -4.71 -0.42 -23.60
C ASP A 147 -5.46 0.89 -23.81
N ASP A 148 -6.49 1.13 -23.01
CA ASP A 148 -7.28 2.38 -23.06
C ASP A 148 -6.45 3.59 -22.56
N LEU A 149 -5.53 3.38 -21.63
CA LEU A 149 -4.67 4.44 -21.08
C LEU A 149 -3.46 4.78 -21.96
N LEU A 150 -2.85 3.80 -22.59
CA LEU A 150 -1.59 3.95 -23.33
C LEU A 150 -1.62 5.04 -24.42
N PRO A 151 -2.69 5.21 -25.24
CA PRO A 151 -2.71 6.26 -26.26
C PRO A 151 -2.58 7.68 -25.69
N ASN A 152 -3.09 7.91 -24.49
CA ASN A 152 -3.01 9.22 -23.84
C ASN A 152 -1.61 9.46 -23.26
N ILE A 153 -1.03 8.43 -22.64
CA ILE A 153 0.31 8.48 -22.03
C ILE A 153 1.39 8.65 -23.10
N LEU A 154 1.28 7.93 -24.22
CA LEU A 154 2.27 7.98 -25.30
C LEU A 154 2.22 9.29 -26.09
N LYS A 155 1.13 10.07 -26.05
CA LYS A 155 1.06 11.41 -26.64
C LYS A 155 1.94 12.41 -25.90
N GLU A 156 2.25 12.19 -24.63
CA GLU A 156 3.18 13.00 -23.85
C GLU A 156 4.63 12.61 -24.15
N ASN A 157 5.08 12.89 -25.36
CA ASN A 157 6.19 12.33 -26.14
C ASN A 157 7.60 12.28 -25.51
N ASN A 158 7.81 12.63 -24.22
CA ASN A 158 9.16 12.61 -23.61
C ASN A 158 9.20 12.11 -22.18
N LYS A 159 8.08 11.64 -21.59
CA LYS A 159 8.09 11.17 -20.22
C LYS A 159 8.57 9.73 -20.11
N GLN A 160 9.34 9.44 -19.07
CA GLN A 160 9.69 8.07 -18.69
C GLN A 160 8.50 7.42 -18.00
N VAL A 161 8.19 6.18 -18.37
CA VAL A 161 7.11 5.42 -17.76
C VAL A 161 7.66 4.59 -16.61
N GLN A 162 7.21 4.86 -15.40
CA GLN A 162 7.44 3.99 -14.24
C GLN A 162 6.21 3.13 -13.99
N ILE A 163 6.37 1.83 -13.87
CA ILE A 163 5.27 0.93 -13.56
C ILE A 163 5.51 0.24 -12.22
N VAL A 164 4.52 0.31 -11.36
CA VAL A 164 4.46 -0.37 -10.07
C VAL A 164 3.16 -1.16 -9.94
N ALA A 165 3.09 -2.08 -8.99
CA ALA A 165 1.89 -2.87 -8.78
C ALA A 165 1.52 -2.95 -7.30
N GLN A 166 0.23 -3.08 -7.04
CA GLN A 166 -0.31 -3.52 -5.77
C GLN A 166 0.31 -4.89 -5.41
N THR A 167 0.72 -5.07 -4.15
CA THR A 167 1.45 -6.28 -3.71
C THR A 167 0.66 -7.59 -3.88
N THR A 168 -0.66 -7.50 -4.09
CA THR A 168 -1.55 -8.64 -4.33
C THR A 168 -2.06 -8.71 -5.78
N PHE A 169 -1.48 -7.93 -6.69
CA PHE A 169 -1.85 -7.97 -8.10
C PHE A 169 -1.51 -9.32 -8.73
N ASP A 170 -2.31 -9.78 -9.69
CA ASP A 170 -2.09 -11.06 -10.38
C ASP A 170 -0.77 -11.05 -11.16
N THR A 171 0.06 -12.05 -10.91
CA THR A 171 1.41 -12.12 -11.49
C THR A 171 1.43 -12.42 -12.98
N GLN A 172 0.44 -13.16 -13.49
CA GLN A 172 0.36 -13.46 -14.92
C GLN A 172 -0.10 -12.22 -15.68
N GLU A 173 -1.10 -11.51 -15.13
CA GLU A 173 -1.57 -10.25 -15.70
C GLU A 173 -0.47 -9.19 -15.68
N TRP A 174 0.28 -9.10 -14.57
CA TRP A 174 1.46 -8.25 -14.45
C TRP A 174 2.48 -8.51 -15.57
N LYS A 175 2.84 -9.77 -15.79
CA LYS A 175 3.81 -10.14 -16.83
C LYS A 175 3.35 -9.74 -18.23
N LYS A 176 2.05 -9.87 -18.54
CA LYS A 176 1.45 -9.43 -19.82
C LYS A 176 1.58 -7.90 -19.97
N CYS A 177 1.13 -7.16 -18.95
CA CYS A 177 1.16 -5.70 -18.95
C CYS A 177 2.59 -5.16 -19.11
N VAL A 178 3.55 -5.68 -18.33
CA VAL A 178 4.96 -5.27 -18.42
C VAL A 178 5.54 -5.58 -19.80
N LYS A 179 5.27 -6.78 -20.37
CA LYS A 179 5.72 -7.16 -21.72
C LYS A 179 5.18 -6.20 -22.79
N LYS A 180 3.94 -5.76 -22.64
CA LYS A 180 3.30 -4.81 -23.56
C LYS A 180 3.96 -3.43 -23.46
N ILE A 181 4.09 -2.88 -22.25
CA ILE A 181 4.69 -1.56 -22.04
C ILE A 181 6.14 -1.52 -22.53
N LYS A 182 6.93 -2.57 -22.27
CA LYS A 182 8.32 -2.70 -22.77
C LYS A 182 8.45 -2.62 -24.29
N LYS A 183 7.42 -2.98 -25.04
CA LYS A 183 7.42 -2.87 -26.50
C LYS A 183 7.13 -1.46 -26.98
N LEU A 184 6.47 -0.65 -26.16
CA LEU A 184 5.96 0.67 -26.53
C LEU A 184 6.80 1.80 -25.95
N CYS A 185 7.50 1.56 -24.85
CA CYS A 185 8.30 2.56 -24.13
C CYS A 185 9.77 2.17 -24.15
N THR A 186 10.66 3.08 -24.57
CA THR A 186 12.11 2.87 -24.61
C THR A 186 12.77 3.01 -23.23
N CYS A 187 12.17 3.75 -22.31
CA CYS A 187 12.64 3.97 -20.94
C CYS A 187 11.59 3.47 -19.95
N LEU A 188 11.83 2.33 -19.33
CA LEU A 188 10.92 1.70 -18.39
C LEU A 188 11.64 1.27 -17.11
N LEU A 189 11.17 1.77 -15.98
CA LEU A 189 11.50 1.25 -14.65
C LEU A 189 10.29 0.49 -14.10
N TYR A 190 10.48 -0.71 -13.56
CA TYR A 190 9.38 -1.52 -13.02
C TYR A 190 9.77 -2.24 -11.74
N THR A 191 8.76 -2.52 -10.89
CA THR A 191 8.92 -3.36 -9.70
C THR A 191 7.96 -4.54 -9.77
N SER A 192 8.41 -5.71 -9.35
CA SER A 192 7.54 -6.89 -9.23
C SER A 192 6.46 -6.67 -8.16
N PRO A 193 5.22 -7.13 -8.38
CA PRO A 193 4.11 -6.91 -7.47
C PRO A 193 4.27 -7.63 -6.13
N SER A 194 4.87 -8.80 -6.08
CA SER A 194 4.92 -9.60 -4.85
C SER A 194 6.28 -10.22 -4.60
N PRO A 195 6.77 -10.18 -3.33
CA PRO A 195 7.95 -10.94 -2.93
C PRO A 195 7.69 -12.45 -2.77
N ARG A 196 6.43 -12.89 -2.91
CA ARG A 196 6.07 -14.32 -2.81
C ARG A 196 6.38 -15.09 -4.10
N ASP A 197 6.71 -14.39 -5.18
CA ASP A 197 6.93 -14.94 -6.52
C ASP A 197 8.40 -14.92 -6.94
N SER A 198 9.31 -14.71 -6.00
CA SER A 198 10.77 -14.77 -6.20
C SER A 198 11.38 -15.98 -5.55
#